data_a0561966959d3d534904fab1a4fec981
#
_entry.id   a0561966959d3d534904fab1a4fec981
#
_cell.length_a   1.000
_cell.length_b   1.000
_cell.length_c   1.000
_cell.angle_alpha   90.00
_cell.angle_beta   90.00
_cell.angle_gamma   90.00
#
_symmetry.space_group_name_H-M   'P 1'
#
loop_
_entity.id
_entity.type
_entity.pdbx_description
1 polymer ?
#
loop_
_entity_poly.entity_id
_entity_poly.type
_entity_poly.pdbx_seq_one_letter_code
_entity_poly.pdbx_strand_id
1 'polypeptide(L)'
;KDAKYIVSSGGAARKAGMTREDLLKGNAQIAEQLGKDIKTYCPDVKHVVVIFNPADITGLITLLYSGLKPTQVSTLAALDSTRLRSELAKYFSMPASEIKNRPPIAGGQSHFDISSRWWCCSPSRGSRGCWR
;
A
#
# COMPACT_ATOMS: atom_id res chain seq x y z
N LYS A 1 22.63 -8.36 -4.82
CA LYS A 1 23.49 -7.59 -3.88
C LYS A 1 23.47 -6.14 -4.33
N ASP A 2 23.54 -5.20 -3.38
CA ASP A 2 23.66 -3.75 -3.61
C ASP A 2 22.44 -3.05 -4.23
N ALA A 3 21.27 -3.67 -4.25
CA ALA A 3 20.06 -3.04 -4.68
C ALA A 3 19.67 -1.93 -3.69
N LYS A 4 19.42 -0.72 -4.20
CA LYS A 4 18.95 0.42 -3.39
C LYS A 4 17.43 0.52 -3.33
N TYR A 5 16.74 -0.05 -4.32
CA TYR A 5 15.29 -0.10 -4.41
C TYR A 5 14.85 -1.50 -4.81
N ILE A 6 13.83 -2.02 -4.13
CA ILE A 6 13.27 -3.35 -4.39
C ILE A 6 11.76 -3.20 -4.60
N VAL A 7 11.26 -3.80 -5.67
CA VAL A 7 9.83 -3.94 -5.92
C VAL A 7 9.51 -5.43 -5.94
N SER A 8 8.66 -5.89 -5.03
CA SER A 8 8.28 -7.29 -4.91
C SER A 8 6.84 -7.52 -5.35
N SER A 9 6.67 -8.33 -6.39
CA SER A 9 5.38 -8.77 -6.92
C SER A 9 5.19 -10.29 -6.83
N GLY A 10 6.04 -10.98 -6.09
CA GLY A 10 6.19 -12.44 -6.08
C GLY A 10 5.13 -13.25 -5.36
N GLY A 11 3.98 -12.67 -5.02
CA GLY A 11 2.91 -13.38 -4.32
C GLY A 11 2.17 -14.39 -5.21
N ALA A 12 1.61 -15.43 -4.57
CA ALA A 12 0.72 -16.37 -5.24
C ALA A 12 -0.60 -15.70 -5.63
N ALA A 13 -1.12 -16.03 -6.81
CA ALA A 13 -2.44 -15.60 -7.23
C ALA A 13 -3.52 -16.50 -6.61
N ARG A 14 -4.69 -15.92 -6.34
CA ARG A 14 -5.85 -16.67 -5.84
C ARG A 14 -6.35 -17.65 -6.90
N LYS A 15 -6.46 -18.93 -6.53
CA LYS A 15 -7.03 -19.98 -7.37
C LYS A 15 -8.52 -20.17 -7.06
N ALA A 16 -9.27 -20.75 -8.00
CA ALA A 16 -10.66 -21.12 -7.77
C ALA A 16 -10.77 -22.06 -6.57
N GLY A 17 -11.72 -21.81 -5.66
CA GLY A 17 -11.91 -22.58 -4.43
C GLY A 17 -11.00 -22.21 -3.26
N MET A 18 -10.01 -21.35 -3.45
CA MET A 18 -9.11 -20.92 -2.38
C MET A 18 -9.75 -19.81 -1.54
N THR A 19 -9.70 -19.94 -0.22
CA THR A 19 -10.16 -18.90 0.70
C THR A 19 -9.18 -17.72 0.75
N ARG A 20 -9.60 -16.59 1.31
CA ARG A 20 -8.67 -15.45 1.55
C ARG A 20 -7.61 -15.81 2.59
N GLU A 21 -7.97 -16.64 3.55
CA GLU A 21 -7.08 -17.09 4.63
C GLU A 21 -5.97 -18.01 4.10
N ASP A 22 -6.31 -18.91 3.16
CA ASP A 22 -5.32 -19.79 2.53
C ASP A 22 -4.31 -18.99 1.72
N LEU A 23 -4.80 -17.99 0.96
CA LEU A 23 -3.94 -17.07 0.22
C LEU A 23 -3.02 -16.29 1.17
N LEU A 24 -3.57 -15.81 2.29
CA LEU A 24 -2.82 -15.09 3.30
C LEU A 24 -1.68 -15.94 3.86
N LYS A 25 -1.96 -17.20 4.25
CA LYS A 25 -0.93 -18.11 4.80
C LYS A 25 0.23 -18.30 3.84
N GLY A 26 -0.06 -18.58 2.57
CA GLY A 26 0.96 -18.76 1.54
C GLY A 26 1.78 -17.49 1.29
N ASN A 27 1.12 -16.36 1.14
CA ASN A 27 1.78 -15.09 0.88
C ASN A 27 2.52 -14.53 2.10
N ALA A 28 2.08 -14.86 3.32
CA ALA A 28 2.80 -14.52 4.54
C ALA A 28 4.18 -15.19 4.61
N GLN A 29 4.27 -16.48 4.23
CA GLN A 29 5.54 -17.19 4.16
C GLN A 29 6.49 -16.57 3.12
N ILE A 30 5.95 -16.16 1.96
CA ILE A 30 6.74 -15.48 0.93
C ILE A 30 7.25 -14.12 1.44
N ALA A 31 6.41 -13.37 2.16
CA ALA A 31 6.80 -12.07 2.73
C ALA A 31 7.85 -12.21 3.84
N GLU A 32 7.74 -13.25 4.67
CA GLU A 32 8.73 -13.58 5.69
C GLU A 32 10.08 -13.89 5.06
N GLN A 33 10.09 -14.76 4.03
CA GLN A 33 11.33 -15.10 3.33
C GLN A 33 11.94 -13.88 2.65
N LEU A 34 11.11 -13.05 1.99
CA LEU A 34 11.55 -11.79 1.39
C LEU A 34 12.20 -10.87 2.43
N GLY A 35 11.61 -10.73 3.61
CA GLY A 35 12.19 -9.92 4.68
C GLY A 35 13.55 -10.44 5.13
N LYS A 36 13.70 -11.75 5.34
CA LYS A 36 14.97 -12.39 5.69
C LYS A 36 16.03 -12.20 4.61
N ASP A 37 15.65 -12.34 3.35
CA ASP A 37 16.54 -12.17 2.20
C ASP A 37 17.05 -10.73 2.08
N ILE A 38 16.16 -9.75 2.27
CA ILE A 38 16.53 -8.33 2.29
C ILE A 38 17.55 -8.07 3.39
N LYS A 39 17.30 -8.55 4.60
CA LYS A 39 18.20 -8.38 5.73
C LYS A 39 19.59 -8.97 5.45
N THR A 40 19.63 -10.12 4.78
CA THR A 40 20.88 -10.87 4.53
C THR A 40 21.65 -10.31 3.33
N TYR A 41 20.95 -9.96 2.25
CA TYR A 41 21.60 -9.65 0.97
C TYR A 41 21.60 -8.18 0.61
N CYS A 42 20.69 -7.39 1.19
CA CYS A 42 20.51 -5.98 0.86
C CYS A 42 20.30 -5.11 2.12
N PRO A 43 21.23 -5.11 3.10
CA PRO A 43 21.06 -4.35 4.34
C PRO A 43 20.98 -2.84 4.11
N ASP A 44 21.57 -2.33 3.04
CA ASP A 44 21.62 -0.90 2.69
C ASP A 44 20.51 -0.47 1.74
N VAL A 45 19.42 -1.25 1.63
CA VAL A 45 18.28 -0.90 0.79
C VAL A 45 17.64 0.40 1.28
N LYS A 46 17.38 1.31 0.35
CA LYS A 46 16.74 2.60 0.67
C LYS A 46 15.23 2.48 0.79
N HIS A 47 14.63 1.70 -0.10
CA HIS A 47 13.17 1.53 -0.10
C HIS A 47 12.73 0.22 -0.74
N VAL A 48 11.68 -0.38 -0.15
CA VAL A 48 11.05 -1.63 -0.60
C VAL A 48 9.57 -1.37 -0.84
N VAL A 49 9.07 -1.76 -2.01
CA VAL A 49 7.65 -1.70 -2.36
C VAL A 49 7.11 -3.11 -2.47
N VAL A 50 6.12 -3.46 -1.64
CA VAL A 50 5.44 -4.76 -1.66
C VAL A 50 4.08 -4.61 -2.33
N ILE A 51 3.83 -5.36 -3.40
CA ILE A 51 2.62 -5.22 -4.23
C ILE A 51 1.75 -6.48 -4.30
N PHE A 52 2.15 -7.58 -3.70
CA PHE A 52 1.34 -8.80 -3.69
C PHE A 52 0.37 -8.86 -2.50
N ASN A 53 -0.80 -9.43 -2.74
CA ASN A 53 -1.93 -9.44 -1.82
C ASN A 53 -1.84 -10.52 -0.72
N PRO A 54 -2.37 -10.21 0.47
CA PRO A 54 -2.89 -8.92 0.94
C PRO A 54 -1.76 -7.96 1.31
N ALA A 55 -1.61 -6.89 0.54
CA ALA A 55 -0.44 -6.01 0.57
C ALA A 55 -0.12 -5.42 1.96
N ASP A 56 -1.14 -5.11 2.76
CA ASP A 56 -0.97 -4.56 4.11
C ASP A 56 -0.21 -5.52 5.01
N ILE A 57 -0.67 -6.77 5.04
CA ILE A 57 -0.14 -7.80 5.92
C ILE A 57 1.23 -8.25 5.40
N THR A 58 1.36 -8.45 4.11
CA THR A 58 2.65 -8.86 3.51
C THR A 58 3.71 -7.78 3.64
N GLY A 59 3.32 -6.49 3.50
CA GLY A 59 4.22 -5.37 3.76
C GLY A 59 4.65 -5.29 5.23
N LEU A 60 3.73 -5.48 6.17
CA LEU A 60 4.03 -5.52 7.60
C LEU A 60 4.98 -6.68 7.95
N ILE A 61 4.72 -7.87 7.45
CA ILE A 61 5.58 -9.04 7.67
C ILE A 61 6.98 -8.77 7.11
N THR A 62 7.07 -8.27 5.88
CA THR A 62 8.36 -7.92 5.27
C THR A 62 9.11 -6.89 6.12
N LEU A 63 8.44 -5.88 6.65
CA LEU A 63 9.03 -4.89 7.54
C LEU A 63 9.60 -5.53 8.81
N LEU A 64 8.82 -6.37 9.47
CA LEU A 64 9.22 -7.01 10.74
C LEU A 64 10.46 -7.92 10.56
N TYR A 65 10.49 -8.71 9.49
CA TYR A 65 11.59 -9.65 9.26
C TYR A 65 12.82 -9.02 8.60
N SER A 66 12.68 -7.93 7.86
CA SER A 66 13.79 -7.21 7.26
C SER A 66 14.57 -6.35 8.24
N GLY A 67 13.93 -5.91 9.33
CA GLY A 67 14.55 -4.98 10.29
C GLY A 67 14.71 -3.55 9.74
N LEU A 68 14.06 -3.23 8.64
CA LEU A 68 14.05 -1.89 8.05
C LEU A 68 13.20 -0.92 8.87
N LYS A 69 13.38 0.37 8.64
CA LYS A 69 12.53 1.41 9.25
C LYS A 69 11.15 1.44 8.54
N PRO A 70 10.06 1.78 9.25
CA PRO A 70 8.72 1.90 8.62
C PRO A 70 8.67 2.81 7.41
N THR A 71 9.53 3.82 7.34
CA THR A 71 9.63 4.73 6.20
C THR A 71 10.31 4.12 4.97
N GLN A 72 10.93 2.95 5.11
CA GLN A 72 11.63 2.26 4.02
C GLN A 72 10.80 1.16 3.37
N VAL A 73 9.63 0.83 3.90
CA VAL A 73 8.74 -0.17 3.33
C VAL A 73 7.40 0.47 3.02
N SER A 74 6.92 0.29 1.80
CA SER A 74 5.59 0.72 1.39
C SER A 74 4.85 -0.37 0.64
N THR A 75 3.54 -0.25 0.61
CA THR A 75 2.64 -1.13 -0.13
C THR A 75 1.92 -0.38 -1.22
N LEU A 76 1.49 -1.06 -2.28
CA LEU A 76 0.85 -0.40 -3.40
C LEU A 76 -0.67 -0.37 -3.21
N ALA A 77 -1.21 0.81 -2.85
CA ALA A 77 -2.65 1.07 -2.77
C ALA A 77 -3.15 2.06 -3.85
N ALA A 78 -2.28 2.52 -4.73
CA ALA A 78 -2.61 3.51 -5.75
C ALA A 78 -3.72 3.05 -6.72
N LEU A 79 -3.83 1.74 -6.97
CA LEU A 79 -4.86 1.17 -7.83
C LEU A 79 -6.27 1.42 -7.26
N ASP A 80 -6.47 1.23 -5.97
CA ASP A 80 -7.79 1.41 -5.33
C ASP A 80 -8.19 2.88 -5.29
N SER A 81 -7.25 3.77 -5.03
CA SER A 81 -7.49 5.22 -5.12
C SER A 81 -7.87 5.65 -6.54
N THR A 82 -7.26 5.04 -7.56
CA THR A 82 -7.59 5.31 -8.97
C THR A 82 -8.96 4.77 -9.32
N ARG A 83 -9.33 3.58 -8.86
CA ARG A 83 -10.67 3.00 -9.05
C ARG A 83 -11.74 3.88 -8.43
N LEU A 84 -11.57 4.28 -7.16
CA LEU A 84 -12.51 5.19 -6.51
C LEU A 84 -12.66 6.50 -7.28
N ARG A 85 -11.54 7.08 -7.72
CA ARG A 85 -11.57 8.31 -8.51
C ARG A 85 -12.37 8.14 -9.81
N SER A 86 -12.21 7.01 -10.48
CA SER A 86 -12.96 6.70 -11.70
C SER A 86 -14.46 6.53 -11.44
N GLU A 87 -14.85 5.86 -10.35
CA GLU A 87 -16.26 5.69 -10.00
C GLU A 87 -16.91 7.02 -9.59
N LEU A 88 -16.21 7.87 -8.85
CA LEU A 88 -16.69 9.20 -8.52
C LEU A 88 -16.83 10.09 -9.76
N ALA A 89 -15.90 9.98 -10.70
CA ALA A 89 -15.99 10.70 -11.98
C ALA A 89 -17.25 10.33 -12.75
N LYS A 90 -17.60 9.05 -12.79
CA LYS A 90 -18.85 8.57 -13.38
C LYS A 90 -20.06 9.09 -12.63
N TYR A 91 -20.06 8.96 -11.29
CA TYR A 91 -21.18 9.39 -10.45
C TYR A 91 -21.49 10.89 -10.60
N PHE A 92 -20.45 11.72 -10.61
CA PHE A 92 -20.60 13.18 -10.75
C PHE A 92 -20.59 13.66 -12.20
N SER A 93 -20.52 12.76 -13.18
CA SER A 93 -20.48 13.09 -14.62
C SER A 93 -19.38 14.12 -14.96
N MET A 94 -18.20 13.97 -14.35
CA MET A 94 -17.07 14.89 -14.53
C MET A 94 -15.79 14.14 -14.88
N PRO A 95 -14.80 14.79 -15.52
CA PRO A 95 -13.52 14.17 -15.83
C PRO A 95 -12.78 13.72 -14.56
N ALA A 96 -12.18 12.52 -14.59
CA ALA A 96 -11.40 12.02 -13.45
C ALA A 96 -10.21 12.91 -13.08
N SER A 97 -9.70 13.72 -14.02
CA SER A 97 -8.64 14.70 -13.80
C SER A 97 -9.03 15.83 -12.85
N GLU A 98 -10.31 16.15 -12.75
CA GLU A 98 -10.84 17.20 -11.88
C GLU A 98 -10.99 16.72 -10.43
N ILE A 99 -11.05 15.42 -10.19
CA ILE A 99 -11.10 14.84 -8.85
C ILE A 99 -9.69 14.80 -8.27
N LYS A 100 -9.28 15.92 -7.70
CA LYS A 100 -7.94 16.10 -7.10
C LYS A 100 -7.99 15.87 -5.59
N ASN A 101 -6.81 15.59 -5.01
CA ASN A 101 -6.56 15.59 -3.56
C ASN A 101 -7.43 14.63 -2.74
N ARG A 102 -7.57 13.39 -3.19
CA ARG A 102 -8.13 12.37 -2.33
C ARG A 102 -7.02 11.65 -1.58
N PRO A 103 -7.14 11.54 -0.26
CA PRO A 103 -6.26 10.67 0.49
C PRO A 103 -6.41 9.24 -0.02
N PRO A 104 -5.39 8.41 0.06
CA PRO A 104 -5.51 6.98 -0.22
C PRO A 104 -6.61 6.39 0.67
N ILE A 105 -7.37 5.47 0.09
CA ILE A 105 -8.46 4.82 0.82
C ILE A 105 -7.83 3.95 1.89
N ALA A 106 -8.12 4.25 3.13
CA ALA A 106 -7.82 3.36 4.23
C ALA A 106 -8.90 2.26 4.26
N GLY A 107 -8.50 1.04 4.03
CA GLY A 107 -9.38 -0.12 4.14
C GLY A 107 -9.25 -1.09 2.98
N GLY A 108 -8.99 -2.32 3.29
CA GLY A 108 -9.07 -3.46 2.38
C GLY A 108 -7.85 -3.79 1.55
N GLN A 109 -7.06 -2.85 1.10
CA GLN A 109 -5.73 -3.03 0.51
C GLN A 109 -4.92 -1.76 0.77
N SER A 110 -4.75 -1.50 2.01
CA SER A 110 -4.47 -0.21 2.53
C SER A 110 -3.01 0.13 2.52
N HIS A 111 -2.88 1.30 2.46
CA HIS A 111 -1.77 2.14 2.80
C HIS A 111 -1.60 2.21 4.31
N PHE A 112 -0.65 1.50 4.84
CA PHE A 112 -0.17 1.72 6.18
C PHE A 112 0.89 2.84 6.14
N ASP A 113 0.43 4.05 5.86
CA ASP A 113 1.24 5.23 6.07
C ASP A 113 1.00 5.75 7.47
N ILE A 114 1.87 5.36 8.39
CA ILE A 114 1.90 5.89 9.76
C ILE A 114 2.30 7.38 9.76
N SER A 115 2.76 7.92 8.66
CA SER A 115 3.17 9.32 8.54
C SER A 115 2.03 10.28 8.18
N SER A 116 0.82 9.78 7.92
CA SER A 116 -0.32 10.65 7.56
C SER A 116 -0.88 11.45 8.75
N ARG A 117 -0.02 12.20 9.41
CA ARG A 117 -0.40 13.38 10.20
C ARG A 117 -0.93 14.53 9.32
N TRP A 118 -1.32 14.24 8.10
CA TRP A 118 -1.82 15.27 7.17
C TRP A 118 -3.33 15.30 7.09
N TRP A 119 -3.99 15.18 8.24
CA TRP A 119 -5.33 15.72 8.44
C TRP A 119 -5.21 17.08 9.10
N CYS A 120 -4.64 18.03 8.41
CA CYS A 120 -4.80 19.41 8.80
C CYS A 120 -5.40 20.18 7.63
N CYS A 121 -6.62 20.60 7.82
CA CYS A 121 -7.25 21.64 7.02
C CYS A 121 -6.26 22.78 6.85
N SER A 122 -5.76 22.97 5.64
CA SER A 122 -5.13 24.24 5.29
C SER A 122 -6.25 25.28 5.20
N PRO A 123 -6.25 26.32 6.06
CA PRO A 123 -7.25 27.37 5.98
C PRO A 123 -6.81 28.39 4.91
N SER A 124 -7.05 28.10 3.66
CA SER A 124 -6.98 29.11 2.64
C SER A 124 -8.18 29.04 1.72
N ARG A 125 -9.06 30.00 2.00
CA ARG A 125 -10.22 30.45 1.22
C ARG A 125 -11.48 29.58 1.27
N GLY A 126 -12.34 29.97 2.20
CA GLY A 126 -13.77 30.21 2.03
C GLY A 126 -14.57 29.25 1.17
N SER A 127 -14.93 28.09 1.68
CA SER A 127 -16.19 27.47 1.34
C SER A 127 -16.65 26.57 2.49
N ARG A 128 -17.83 26.86 2.96
CA ARG A 128 -18.62 26.22 4.00
C ARG A 128 -18.81 24.73 3.68
N GLY A 129 -18.51 23.84 4.60
CA GLY A 129 -18.89 22.46 4.53
C GLY A 129 -17.85 21.50 5.08
N CYS A 130 -17.54 21.60 6.38
CA CYS A 130 -16.89 20.53 7.11
C CYS A 130 -17.99 19.52 7.49
N TRP A 131 -18.03 18.36 6.87
CA TRP A 131 -18.88 17.25 7.30
C TRP A 131 -18.26 16.60 8.52
N ARG A 132 -19.03 16.56 9.59
CA ARG A 132 -18.72 15.83 10.83
C ARG A 132 -18.83 14.34 10.60
#